data_a02dba0f9de141a5335613785f4bbdaf
#
_entry.id   a02dba0f9de141a5335613785f4bbdaf
#
_cell.length_a   1.000
_cell.length_b   1.000
_cell.length_c   1.000
_cell.angle_alpha   90.00
_cell.angle_beta   90.00
_cell.angle_gamma   90.00
#
_symmetry.space_group_name_H-M   'P 1'
#
loop_
_entity.id
_entity.type
_entity.pdbx_description
1 polymer ?
#
loop_
_entity_poly.entity_id
_entity_poly.type
_entity_poly.pdbx_seq_one_letter_code
_entity_poly.pdbx_strand_id
1 'polypeptide(L)'
;MRLLPLLSVALLLVTATDNAHVSLDVGEAAVGKSYKAVLKVGHGCAGEATTAIRVRLPSELSAARPQPKAGWTLAVKNGDAHAAGGHHHAAPVQEISWSGGPLPDGWYDEFVFVASIPADAKPGPVYLPVVQQCGDAAARWIELPGASGEEPGEPAPVLTLVPASKP
;
A
#
# COMPACT_ATOMS: atom_id res chain seq x y z
N MET A 1 3.00 56.03 37.71
CA MET A 1 3.06 55.34 36.41
C MET A 1 3.29 53.86 36.67
N ARG A 2 2.27 53.00 36.47
CA ARG A 2 2.38 51.53 36.61
C ARG A 2 2.49 50.93 35.22
N LEU A 3 3.64 50.31 34.90
CA LEU A 3 3.88 49.57 33.69
C LEU A 3 3.22 48.19 33.83
N LEU A 4 2.22 47.88 32.99
CA LEU A 4 1.69 46.54 32.82
C LEU A 4 2.62 45.71 31.88
N PRO A 5 2.98 44.50 32.25
CA PRO A 5 3.70 43.62 31.33
C PRO A 5 2.74 43.06 30.28
N LEU A 6 3.07 43.24 29.00
CA LEU A 6 2.43 42.57 27.87
C LEU A 6 2.85 41.08 27.88
N LEU A 7 1.91 40.20 28.21
CA LEU A 7 2.09 38.76 28.12
C LEU A 7 1.89 38.35 26.64
N SER A 8 2.99 38.09 25.93
CA SER A 8 2.93 37.53 24.59
C SER A 8 2.58 36.04 24.67
N VAL A 9 1.35 35.71 24.30
CA VAL A 9 0.94 34.32 24.10
C VAL A 9 1.49 33.81 22.76
N ALA A 10 2.52 32.98 22.81
CA ALA A 10 3.02 32.28 21.63
C ALA A 10 2.01 31.15 21.26
N LEU A 11 1.28 31.32 20.17
CA LEU A 11 0.40 30.30 19.60
C LEU A 11 1.28 29.23 18.94
N LEU A 12 1.50 28.11 19.62
CA LEU A 12 2.11 26.91 19.04
C LEU A 12 1.13 26.32 18.03
N LEU A 13 1.40 26.53 16.74
CA LEU A 13 0.77 25.79 15.65
C LEU A 13 1.26 24.34 15.72
N VAL A 14 0.45 23.45 16.31
CA VAL A 14 0.63 22.02 16.17
C VAL A 14 0.23 21.67 14.74
N THR A 15 1.21 21.49 13.86
CA THR A 15 0.96 20.88 12.55
C THR A 15 0.66 19.41 12.80
N ALA A 16 -0.61 19.02 12.72
CA ALA A 16 -1.00 17.63 12.61
C ALA A 16 -0.36 17.12 11.29
N THR A 17 0.64 16.26 11.40
CA THR A 17 1.08 15.46 10.26
C THR A 17 -0.03 14.47 9.99
N ASP A 18 -0.90 14.77 9.02
CA ASP A 18 -1.82 13.78 8.47
C ASP A 18 -0.98 12.65 7.89
N ASN A 19 -0.87 11.56 8.65
CA ASN A 19 -0.27 10.32 8.21
C ASN A 19 -1.26 9.62 7.26
N ALA A 20 -1.47 10.18 6.07
CA ALA A 20 -2.24 9.53 5.03
C ALA A 20 -1.37 8.50 4.32
N HIS A 21 -1.06 7.43 5.02
CA HIS A 21 -0.36 6.28 4.47
C HIS A 21 -1.20 5.60 3.38
N VAL A 22 -0.54 5.07 2.34
CA VAL A 22 -1.20 4.07 1.51
C VAL A 22 -1.51 2.87 2.39
N SER A 23 -2.76 2.46 2.44
CA SER A 23 -3.24 1.40 3.33
C SER A 23 -4.17 0.43 2.62
N LEU A 24 -4.41 -0.75 3.21
CA LEU A 24 -5.43 -1.68 2.75
C LEU A 24 -6.78 -1.35 3.39
N ASP A 25 -7.87 -1.45 2.62
CA ASP A 25 -9.23 -1.29 3.15
C ASP A 25 -9.58 -2.42 4.13
N VAL A 26 -9.28 -3.65 3.75
CA VAL A 26 -9.43 -4.84 4.59
C VAL A 26 -8.04 -5.41 4.88
N GLY A 27 -7.58 -5.27 6.12
CA GLY A 27 -6.25 -5.69 6.57
C GLY A 27 -6.17 -7.14 7.05
N GLU A 28 -7.21 -7.97 6.84
CA GLU A 28 -7.23 -9.37 7.28
C GLU A 28 -7.84 -10.27 6.21
N ALA A 29 -7.29 -11.48 6.04
CA ALA A 29 -7.84 -12.48 5.13
C ALA A 29 -7.51 -13.91 5.60
N ALA A 30 -8.41 -14.87 5.35
CA ALA A 30 -8.19 -16.28 5.69
C ALA A 30 -7.35 -16.99 4.62
N VAL A 31 -6.45 -17.88 5.04
CA VAL A 31 -5.72 -18.76 4.13
C VAL A 31 -6.69 -19.64 3.33
N GLY A 32 -6.33 -20.01 2.11
CA GLY A 32 -7.17 -20.79 1.20
C GLY A 32 -8.32 -20.00 0.57
N LYS A 33 -8.39 -18.69 0.73
CA LYS A 33 -9.46 -17.84 0.19
C LYS A 33 -8.95 -16.87 -0.88
N SER A 34 -9.87 -16.35 -1.66
CA SER A 34 -9.62 -15.20 -2.51
C SER A 34 -9.66 -13.92 -1.67
N TYR A 35 -8.76 -13.00 -1.95
CA TYR A 35 -8.66 -11.70 -1.29
C TYR A 35 -8.75 -10.58 -2.33
N LYS A 36 -9.64 -9.62 -2.09
CA LYS A 36 -9.72 -8.38 -2.84
C LYS A 36 -8.90 -7.33 -2.12
N ALA A 37 -7.72 -7.04 -2.64
CA ALA A 37 -6.90 -5.95 -2.15
C ALA A 37 -7.41 -4.62 -2.70
N VAL A 38 -7.69 -3.68 -1.82
CA VAL A 38 -8.02 -2.29 -2.13
C VAL A 38 -6.97 -1.41 -1.47
N LEU A 39 -6.04 -0.90 -2.28
CA LEU A 39 -5.04 0.07 -1.83
C LEU A 39 -5.70 1.45 -1.81
N LYS A 40 -5.82 2.05 -0.64
CA LYS A 40 -6.37 3.39 -0.42
C LYS A 40 -5.26 4.42 -0.50
N VAL A 41 -5.45 5.44 -1.33
CA VAL A 41 -4.54 6.59 -1.48
C VAL A 41 -5.30 7.84 -1.10
N GLY A 42 -4.97 8.43 0.04
CA GLY A 42 -5.71 9.55 0.64
C GLY A 42 -5.27 10.92 0.17
N HIS A 43 -4.07 11.03 -0.38
CA HIS A 43 -3.52 12.29 -0.91
C HIS A 43 -2.29 12.03 -1.79
N GLY A 44 -1.75 13.07 -2.41
CA GLY A 44 -0.49 13.03 -3.14
C GLY A 44 0.75 13.01 -2.22
N CYS A 45 1.89 13.43 -2.71
CA CYS A 45 3.10 13.54 -1.92
C CYS A 45 3.68 14.96 -2.04
N ALA A 46 3.94 15.59 -0.90
CA ALA A 46 4.49 16.95 -0.82
C ALA A 46 3.68 18.00 -1.60
N GLY A 47 2.36 17.87 -1.67
CA GLY A 47 1.46 18.77 -2.41
C GLY A 47 1.32 18.45 -3.90
N GLU A 48 2.07 17.46 -4.41
CA GLU A 48 2.04 17.04 -5.80
C GLU A 48 1.03 15.90 -6.04
N ALA A 49 0.38 15.91 -7.21
CA ALA A 49 -0.57 14.89 -7.60
C ALA A 49 0.08 13.51 -7.78
N THR A 50 -0.60 12.45 -7.36
CA THR A 50 -0.14 11.07 -7.64
C THR A 50 -0.26 10.75 -9.11
N THR A 51 0.84 10.33 -9.73
CA THR A 51 0.94 9.97 -11.16
C THR A 51 1.21 8.48 -11.40
N ALA A 52 1.64 7.74 -10.38
CA ALA A 52 1.71 6.28 -10.46
C ALA A 52 1.62 5.64 -9.06
N ILE A 53 1.02 4.45 -9.03
CA ILE A 53 1.04 3.53 -7.90
C ILE A 53 1.64 2.22 -8.38
N ARG A 54 2.66 1.73 -7.68
CA ARG A 54 3.27 0.41 -7.92
C ARG A 54 3.24 -0.41 -6.64
N VAL A 55 2.67 -1.59 -6.70
CA VAL A 55 2.64 -2.53 -5.59
C VAL A 55 3.44 -3.78 -5.92
N ARG A 56 4.37 -4.13 -5.04
CA ARG A 56 5.08 -5.41 -5.10
C ARG A 56 4.25 -6.47 -4.38
N LEU A 57 4.05 -7.60 -5.06
CA LEU A 57 3.26 -8.70 -4.50
C LEU A 57 4.18 -9.70 -3.79
N PRO A 58 3.86 -10.06 -2.54
CA PRO A 58 4.52 -11.12 -1.80
C PRO A 58 4.10 -12.49 -2.34
N SER A 59 4.90 -13.52 -2.06
CA SER A 59 4.67 -14.89 -2.55
C SER A 59 3.37 -15.52 -2.03
N GLU A 60 2.86 -15.03 -0.93
CA GLU A 60 1.60 -15.45 -0.30
C GLU A 60 0.35 -15.02 -1.10
N LEU A 61 0.53 -14.13 -2.06
CA LEU A 61 -0.54 -13.67 -2.96
C LEU A 61 -0.29 -14.20 -4.37
N SER A 62 -1.00 -15.24 -4.76
CA SER A 62 -0.89 -15.89 -6.06
C SER A 62 -2.01 -15.49 -7.02
N ALA A 63 -1.84 -15.78 -8.32
CA ALA A 63 -2.84 -15.55 -9.36
C ALA A 63 -3.49 -14.16 -9.32
N ALA A 64 -2.69 -13.15 -9.08
CA ALA A 64 -3.18 -11.76 -8.95
C ALA A 64 -3.74 -11.24 -10.28
N ARG A 65 -4.89 -10.59 -10.19
CA ARG A 65 -5.61 -9.97 -11.31
C ARG A 65 -5.97 -8.54 -10.95
N PRO A 66 -5.27 -7.55 -11.51
CA PRO A 66 -5.56 -6.15 -11.25
C PRO A 66 -6.84 -5.70 -11.96
N GLN A 67 -7.48 -4.72 -11.36
CA GLN A 67 -8.59 -4.01 -11.96
C GLN A 67 -8.07 -2.87 -12.84
N PRO A 68 -8.43 -2.81 -14.13
CA PRO A 68 -8.20 -1.62 -14.95
C PRO A 68 -8.89 -0.40 -14.34
N LYS A 69 -8.26 0.77 -14.50
CA LYS A 69 -8.76 2.03 -13.95
C LYS A 69 -8.82 3.08 -15.06
N ALA A 70 -9.96 3.75 -15.21
CA ALA A 70 -10.13 4.80 -16.21
C ALA A 70 -9.12 5.93 -16.01
N GLY A 71 -8.49 6.40 -17.09
CA GLY A 71 -7.44 7.42 -17.05
C GLY A 71 -6.06 6.92 -16.59
N TRP A 72 -5.92 5.62 -16.28
CA TRP A 72 -4.65 5.02 -15.86
C TRP A 72 -4.22 3.89 -16.80
N THR A 73 -2.92 3.82 -17.08
CA THR A 73 -2.31 2.70 -17.80
C THR A 73 -1.93 1.63 -16.79
N LEU A 74 -2.48 0.43 -16.98
CA LEU A 74 -2.18 -0.74 -16.16
C LEU A 74 -1.02 -1.52 -16.78
N ALA A 75 -0.04 -1.88 -15.94
CA ALA A 75 1.02 -2.81 -16.31
C ALA A 75 1.21 -3.88 -15.22
N VAL A 76 1.63 -5.09 -15.66
CA VAL A 76 1.89 -6.22 -14.77
C VAL A 76 3.27 -6.76 -15.11
N LYS A 77 4.13 -6.89 -14.10
CA LYS A 77 5.42 -7.54 -14.21
C LYS A 77 5.32 -8.94 -13.61
N ASN A 78 5.59 -9.95 -14.42
CA ASN A 78 5.65 -11.33 -13.99
C ASN A 78 7.08 -11.70 -13.56
N GLY A 79 7.19 -12.64 -12.64
CA GLY A 79 8.44 -13.27 -12.27
C GLY A 79 8.87 -14.34 -13.24
N ASP A 80 9.95 -15.06 -12.90
CA ASP A 80 10.45 -16.16 -13.71
C ASP A 80 9.52 -17.37 -13.63
N ALA A 81 9.14 -17.91 -14.79
CA ALA A 81 8.30 -19.10 -14.91
C ALA A 81 8.93 -20.35 -14.26
N HIS A 82 10.25 -20.37 -14.06
CA HIS A 82 10.99 -21.48 -13.46
C HIS A 82 10.85 -21.56 -11.92
N ALA A 83 10.33 -20.51 -11.26
CA ALA A 83 10.09 -20.52 -9.81
C ALA A 83 8.83 -21.31 -9.41
N ALA A 84 7.94 -21.58 -10.34
CA ALA A 84 6.75 -22.41 -10.13
C ALA A 84 7.07 -23.85 -10.56
N GLY A 85 7.47 -24.71 -9.63
CA GLY A 85 7.84 -26.10 -9.87
C GLY A 85 6.83 -26.85 -10.76
N GLY A 86 7.29 -27.25 -11.93
CA GLY A 86 6.77 -28.14 -12.93
C GLY A 86 5.25 -28.22 -13.13
N HIS A 87 4.81 -28.02 -14.36
CA HIS A 87 3.51 -28.04 -15.02
C HIS A 87 2.92 -26.64 -15.26
N HIS A 88 3.15 -26.06 -16.45
CA HIS A 88 2.41 -24.98 -17.13
C HIS A 88 1.67 -23.92 -16.27
N HIS A 89 2.20 -23.57 -15.11
CA HIS A 89 1.67 -22.45 -14.34
C HIS A 89 2.21 -21.14 -14.91
N ALA A 90 1.32 -20.19 -15.18
CA ALA A 90 1.73 -18.85 -15.53
C ALA A 90 2.70 -18.30 -14.46
N ALA A 91 3.74 -17.58 -14.90
CA ALA A 91 4.69 -16.97 -13.99
C ALA A 91 3.95 -16.09 -12.95
N PRO A 92 4.36 -16.13 -11.68
CA PRO A 92 3.68 -15.36 -10.63
C PRO A 92 3.81 -13.87 -10.93
N VAL A 93 2.74 -13.12 -10.67
CA VAL A 93 2.78 -11.66 -10.74
C VAL A 93 3.65 -11.14 -9.59
N GLN A 94 4.69 -10.39 -9.93
CA GLN A 94 5.60 -9.78 -8.95
C GLN A 94 5.27 -8.33 -8.64
N GLU A 95 4.76 -7.58 -9.63
CA GLU A 95 4.43 -6.18 -9.47
C GLU A 95 3.23 -5.82 -10.33
N ILE A 96 2.37 -4.99 -9.79
CA ILE A 96 1.28 -4.34 -10.51
C ILE A 96 1.52 -2.83 -10.44
N SER A 97 1.31 -2.14 -11.55
CA SER A 97 1.41 -0.69 -11.59
C SER A 97 0.26 -0.07 -12.37
N TRP A 98 -0.20 1.05 -11.85
CA TRP A 98 -1.11 1.98 -12.53
C TRP A 98 -0.36 3.29 -12.69
N SER A 99 -0.28 3.83 -13.90
CA SER A 99 0.39 5.10 -14.21
C SER A 99 -0.48 5.98 -15.07
N GLY A 100 -0.44 7.27 -14.87
CA GLY A 100 -1.30 8.25 -15.52
C GLY A 100 -2.10 9.05 -14.49
N GLY A 101 -3.41 9.06 -14.60
CA GLY A 101 -4.28 9.89 -13.78
C GLY A 101 -4.31 11.33 -14.31
N PRO A 102 -3.83 12.34 -13.56
CA PRO A 102 -3.33 12.30 -12.19
C PRO A 102 -4.45 12.25 -11.13
N LEU A 103 -4.12 11.75 -9.92
CA LEU A 103 -4.95 11.93 -8.74
C LEU A 103 -4.46 13.19 -8.02
N PRO A 104 -5.23 14.29 -8.00
CA PRO A 104 -4.87 15.53 -7.31
C PRO A 104 -4.56 15.31 -5.83
N ASP A 105 -3.65 16.10 -5.25
CA ASP A 105 -3.15 15.94 -3.89
C ASP A 105 -4.26 15.85 -2.83
N GLY A 106 -5.26 16.69 -2.89
CA GLY A 106 -6.38 16.69 -1.91
C GLY A 106 -7.49 15.67 -2.19
N TRP A 107 -7.27 14.69 -3.06
CA TRP A 107 -8.31 13.73 -3.47
C TRP A 107 -7.96 12.32 -3.04
N TYR A 108 -9.01 11.54 -2.76
CA TYR A 108 -8.93 10.12 -2.44
C TYR A 108 -9.21 9.25 -3.67
N ASP A 109 -8.49 8.12 -3.79
CA ASP A 109 -8.78 7.10 -4.78
C ASP A 109 -8.31 5.72 -4.33
N GLU A 110 -8.78 4.67 -5.04
CA GLU A 110 -8.50 3.27 -4.75
C GLU A 110 -7.86 2.55 -5.93
N PHE A 111 -6.88 1.67 -5.64
CA PHE A 111 -6.24 0.81 -6.63
C PHE A 111 -6.46 -0.65 -6.24
N VAL A 112 -7.11 -1.40 -7.12
CA VAL A 112 -7.72 -2.69 -6.76
C VAL A 112 -7.11 -3.85 -7.54
N PHE A 113 -6.87 -4.95 -6.87
CA PHE A 113 -6.61 -6.26 -7.48
C PHE A 113 -7.23 -7.39 -6.66
N VAL A 114 -7.44 -8.54 -7.30
CA VAL A 114 -7.85 -9.78 -6.60
C VAL A 114 -6.70 -10.77 -6.68
N ALA A 115 -6.41 -11.45 -5.57
CA ALA A 115 -5.41 -12.52 -5.51
C ALA A 115 -5.97 -13.74 -4.76
N SER A 116 -5.32 -14.88 -4.94
CA SER A 116 -5.60 -16.09 -4.18
C SER A 116 -4.55 -16.26 -3.08
N ILE A 117 -4.98 -16.60 -1.88
CA ILE A 117 -4.11 -16.97 -0.77
C ILE A 117 -4.04 -18.50 -0.74
N PRO A 118 -2.85 -19.13 -0.93
CA PRO A 118 -2.72 -20.58 -0.86
C PRO A 118 -3.21 -21.15 0.48
N ALA A 119 -3.76 -22.36 0.46
CA ALA A 119 -4.28 -23.01 1.67
C ALA A 119 -3.18 -23.41 2.65
N ASP A 120 -1.95 -23.57 2.15
CA ASP A 120 -0.73 -23.85 2.90
C ASP A 120 0.07 -22.59 3.31
N ALA A 121 -0.44 -21.40 2.97
CA ALA A 121 0.16 -20.14 3.44
C ALA A 121 0.14 -20.10 4.97
N LYS A 122 1.24 -19.59 5.54
CA LYS A 122 1.35 -19.47 7.00
C LYS A 122 0.56 -18.24 7.48
N PRO A 123 -0.30 -18.38 8.52
CA PRO A 123 -0.90 -17.24 9.20
C PRO A 123 0.18 -16.28 9.74
N GLY A 124 -0.11 -14.98 9.67
CA GLY A 124 0.80 -13.94 10.12
C GLY A 124 0.77 -12.70 9.20
N PRO A 125 1.60 -11.70 9.47
CA PRO A 125 1.67 -10.48 8.69
C PRO A 125 2.34 -10.72 7.34
N VAL A 126 1.72 -10.18 6.28
CA VAL A 126 2.22 -10.16 4.91
C VAL A 126 2.25 -8.71 4.45
N TYR A 127 3.39 -8.23 4.01
CA TYR A 127 3.58 -6.83 3.66
C TYR A 127 3.50 -6.64 2.15
N LEU A 128 2.86 -5.55 1.75
CA LEU A 128 2.70 -5.16 0.35
C LEU A 128 3.43 -3.84 0.10
N PRO A 129 4.74 -3.86 -0.20
CA PRO A 129 5.47 -2.64 -0.48
C PRO A 129 4.85 -1.85 -1.64
N VAL A 130 4.57 -0.57 -1.41
CA VAL A 130 3.98 0.33 -2.42
C VAL A 130 4.90 1.52 -2.65
N VAL A 131 5.08 1.89 -3.91
CA VAL A 131 5.69 3.16 -4.30
C VAL A 131 4.64 4.04 -4.93
N GLN A 132 4.39 5.19 -4.34
CA GLN A 132 3.53 6.26 -4.84
C GLN A 132 4.41 7.32 -5.50
N GLN A 133 4.23 7.54 -6.80
CA GLN A 133 4.95 8.56 -7.56
C GLN A 133 4.10 9.82 -7.66
N CYS A 134 4.68 10.98 -7.35
CA CYS A 134 4.03 12.27 -7.45
C CYS A 134 4.96 13.24 -8.18
N GLY A 135 4.75 13.41 -9.50
CA GLY A 135 5.70 14.17 -10.32
C GLY A 135 7.13 13.60 -10.20
N ASP A 136 8.07 14.45 -9.78
CA ASP A 136 9.47 14.06 -9.54
C ASP A 136 9.69 13.46 -8.15
N ALA A 137 8.75 13.63 -7.21
CA ALA A 137 8.79 13.06 -5.86
C ALA A 137 8.21 11.65 -5.81
N ALA A 138 8.56 10.89 -4.76
CA ALA A 138 7.96 9.59 -4.50
C ALA A 138 7.90 9.32 -2.99
N ALA A 139 6.75 8.87 -2.50
CA ALA A 139 6.60 8.26 -1.19
C ALA A 139 6.78 6.74 -1.31
N ARG A 140 7.58 6.16 -0.39
CA ARG A 140 7.99 4.76 -0.45
C ARG A 140 7.45 4.00 0.75
N TRP A 141 6.20 3.62 0.70
CA TRP A 141 5.49 2.81 1.70
C TRP A 141 6.02 1.37 1.68
N ILE A 142 7.27 1.19 2.12
CA ILE A 142 8.01 -0.07 2.00
C ILE A 142 8.68 -0.51 3.29
N GLU A 143 8.66 0.32 4.33
CA GLU A 143 9.32 0.03 5.58
C GLU A 143 8.58 -1.08 6.34
N LEU A 144 9.36 -1.98 6.94
CA LEU A 144 8.84 -3.04 7.79
C LEU A 144 9.07 -2.65 9.26
N PRO A 145 8.24 -3.13 10.20
CA PRO A 145 8.46 -2.91 11.62
C PRO A 145 9.86 -3.38 12.02
N GLY A 146 10.63 -2.50 12.66
CA GLY A 146 11.96 -2.82 13.16
C GLY A 146 11.93 -3.72 14.39
N ALA A 147 13.03 -4.46 14.64
CA ALA A 147 13.18 -5.28 15.84
C ALA A 147 13.19 -4.43 17.14
N SER A 148 13.44 -3.13 17.04
CA SER A 148 13.44 -2.17 18.15
C SER A 148 12.04 -1.71 18.57
N GLY A 149 10.99 -2.05 17.81
CA GLY A 149 9.63 -1.56 18.04
C GLY A 149 9.42 -0.09 17.66
N GLU A 150 10.36 0.48 16.91
CA GLU A 150 10.25 1.82 16.37
C GLU A 150 9.22 1.85 15.23
N GLU A 151 8.28 2.78 15.29
CA GLU A 151 7.25 2.95 14.24
C GLU A 151 7.91 3.47 12.97
N PRO A 152 7.73 2.77 11.81
CA PRO A 152 8.28 3.24 10.54
C PRO A 152 7.61 4.54 10.07
N GLY A 153 8.37 5.40 9.40
CA GLY A 153 7.86 6.66 8.82
C GLY A 153 7.00 6.43 7.59
N GLU A 154 7.39 5.48 6.73
CA GLU A 154 6.69 5.10 5.49
C GLU A 154 6.39 3.57 5.49
N PRO A 155 5.49 3.09 6.38
CA PRO A 155 5.25 1.66 6.56
C PRO A 155 4.62 1.02 5.33
N ALA A 156 5.05 -0.19 5.01
CA ALA A 156 4.38 -1.00 4.00
C ALA A 156 2.97 -1.40 4.48
N PRO A 157 1.92 -1.30 3.62
CA PRO A 157 0.62 -1.86 3.92
C PRO A 157 0.71 -3.32 4.35
N VAL A 158 0.00 -3.69 5.41
CA VAL A 158 0.04 -5.03 5.98
C VAL A 158 -1.29 -5.74 5.84
N LEU A 159 -1.25 -6.99 5.38
CA LEU A 159 -2.34 -7.94 5.37
C LEU A 159 -2.04 -9.04 6.41
N THR A 160 -2.89 -9.19 7.39
CA THR A 160 -2.78 -10.27 8.37
C THR A 160 -3.49 -11.52 7.85
N LEU A 161 -2.73 -12.57 7.57
CA LEU A 161 -3.32 -13.87 7.24
C LEU A 161 -3.78 -14.57 8.53
N VAL A 162 -5.03 -15.02 8.52
CA VAL A 162 -5.63 -15.81 9.62
C VAL A 162 -5.91 -17.23 9.18
N PRO A 163 -5.96 -18.19 10.11
CA PRO A 163 -6.34 -19.58 9.80
C PRO A 163 -7.70 -19.64 9.09
N ALA A 164 -7.87 -20.62 8.19
CA ALA A 164 -9.18 -20.90 7.62
C ALA A 164 -10.18 -21.21 8.74
N SER A 165 -11.36 -20.58 8.69
CA SER A 165 -12.46 -20.94 9.58
C SER A 165 -12.82 -22.40 9.35
N LYS A 166 -12.92 -23.21 10.41
CA LYS A 166 -13.49 -24.55 10.29
C LYS A 166 -14.95 -24.43 9.81
N PRO A 167 -15.38 -25.31 8.88
CA PRO A 167 -16.77 -25.37 8.43
C PRO A 167 -17.72 -25.71 9.57
#